data_972f1ecc8a9d6369badc67d9bb0ecdfc
#
_entry.id   972f1ecc8a9d6369badc67d9bb0ecdfc
#
_cell.length_a   1.000
_cell.length_b   1.000
_cell.length_c   1.000
_cell.angle_alpha   90.00
_cell.angle_beta   90.00
_cell.angle_gamma   90.00
#
_symmetry.space_group_name_H-M   'P 1'
#
loop_
_entity.id
_entity.type
_entity.pdbx_description
1 polymer ?
#
loop_
_entity_poly.entity_id
_entity_poly.type
_entity_poly.pdbx_seq_one_letter_code
_entity_poly.pdbx_strand_id
1 'polypeptide(L)'
;MKKILVVALFLLSAVAVFATQFEKPATLTSIGQSADVQMVKALLKKAGIEAKFDALITDAGLTNEKTLILAIGGSSKGLGAAGIKTEDELARAEKLIKAAKDKKIKIIGLHIGGEARRGELSDKFVNVAAPYCDYLIVVKDGNKDGLFSQTASAKNIPLDTIPKITNGVDPLKKAFQ
;
A
#
# COMPACT_ATOMS: atom_id res chain seq x y z
N MET A 1 13.46 64.21 3.60
CA MET A 1 13.89 62.90 3.10
C MET A 1 13.24 61.82 4.00
N LYS A 2 12.16 61.19 3.53
CA LYS A 2 11.43 60.15 4.30
C LYS A 2 12.00 58.79 3.92
N LYS A 3 12.59 58.06 4.88
CA LYS A 3 13.07 56.69 4.71
C LYS A 3 11.86 55.74 4.78
N ILE A 4 11.54 55.09 3.68
CA ILE A 4 10.51 54.04 3.62
C ILE A 4 11.19 52.75 4.04
N LEU A 5 10.78 52.20 5.21
CA LEU A 5 11.21 50.90 5.71
C LEU A 5 10.29 49.83 5.10
N VAL A 6 10.80 49.09 4.13
CA VAL A 6 10.08 47.93 3.55
C VAL A 6 10.33 46.74 4.47
N VAL A 7 9.33 46.38 5.24
CA VAL A 7 9.34 45.14 6.03
C VAL A 7 8.84 44.02 5.12
N ALA A 8 9.74 43.19 4.61
CA ALA A 8 9.41 41.96 3.90
C ALA A 8 8.95 40.91 4.89
N LEU A 9 7.63 40.68 4.96
CA LEU A 9 7.02 39.62 5.76
C LEU A 9 7.20 38.31 5.03
N PHE A 10 8.20 37.51 5.40
CA PHE A 10 8.34 36.13 4.95
C PHE A 10 7.25 35.28 5.63
N LEU A 11 6.16 35.03 4.92
CA LEU A 11 5.19 33.99 5.31
C LEU A 11 5.83 32.61 5.11
N LEU A 12 6.38 32.08 6.19
CA LEU A 12 6.83 30.69 6.27
C LEU A 12 5.58 29.81 6.31
N SER A 13 5.10 29.36 5.14
CA SER A 13 4.04 28.37 5.06
C SER A 13 4.61 27.04 5.58
N ALA A 14 4.34 26.72 6.84
CA ALA A 14 4.56 25.40 7.38
C ALA A 14 3.64 24.43 6.64
N VAL A 15 4.19 23.69 5.68
CA VAL A 15 3.51 22.54 5.09
C VAL A 15 3.44 21.49 6.21
N ALA A 16 2.31 21.43 6.89
CA ALA A 16 2.02 20.34 7.80
C ALA A 16 1.93 19.05 6.97
N VAL A 17 2.99 18.27 6.95
CA VAL A 17 2.96 16.90 6.44
C VAL A 17 2.10 16.12 7.43
N PHE A 18 0.79 16.05 7.16
CA PHE A 18 -0.07 15.14 7.89
C PHE A 18 0.37 13.72 7.53
N ALA A 19 1.09 13.08 8.44
CA ALA A 19 1.33 11.66 8.36
C ALA A 19 -0.05 10.97 8.25
N THR A 20 -0.27 10.22 7.19
CA THR A 20 -1.52 9.48 7.03
C THR A 20 -1.59 8.44 8.13
N GLN A 21 -2.42 8.69 9.14
CA GLN A 21 -2.60 7.78 10.26
C GLN A 21 -3.59 6.69 9.89
N PHE A 22 -3.25 5.46 10.21
CA PHE A 22 -4.08 4.27 9.97
C PHE A 22 -4.63 3.74 11.28
N GLU A 23 -5.85 3.23 11.24
CA GLU A 23 -6.60 2.82 12.42
C GLU A 23 -6.94 1.32 12.37
N LYS A 24 -7.18 0.75 13.54
CA LYS A 24 -7.75 -0.59 13.69
C LYS A 24 -9.29 -0.50 13.77
N PRO A 25 -10.03 -1.54 13.36
CA PRO A 25 -9.58 -2.86 12.89
C PRO A 25 -8.93 -2.81 11.51
N ALA A 26 -7.92 -3.66 11.30
CA ALA A 26 -7.21 -3.81 10.03
C ALA A 26 -7.42 -5.22 9.45
N THR A 27 -7.49 -5.33 8.13
CA THR A 27 -7.53 -6.60 7.41
C THR A 27 -6.40 -6.68 6.41
N LEU A 28 -5.65 -7.79 6.42
CA LEU A 28 -4.62 -8.11 5.44
C LEU A 28 -5.18 -9.05 4.38
N THR A 29 -4.96 -8.72 3.12
CA THR A 29 -5.28 -9.58 1.97
C THR A 29 -4.15 -9.63 0.95
N SER A 30 -4.23 -10.60 0.04
CA SER A 30 -3.35 -10.68 -1.12
C SER A 30 -4.00 -10.03 -2.34
N ILE A 31 -3.20 -9.36 -3.17
CA ILE A 31 -3.59 -8.91 -4.51
C ILE A 31 -2.64 -9.58 -5.50
N GLY A 32 -3.14 -10.57 -6.23
CA GLY A 32 -2.37 -11.42 -7.16
C GLY A 32 -1.85 -12.73 -6.55
N GLN A 33 -2.30 -13.08 -5.36
CA GLN A 33 -2.07 -14.38 -4.68
C GLN A 33 -0.60 -14.77 -4.51
N SER A 34 0.28 -13.79 -4.34
CA SER A 34 1.68 -14.03 -3.99
C SER A 34 1.83 -14.53 -2.55
N ALA A 35 2.77 -15.44 -2.34
CA ALA A 35 3.16 -15.91 -1.01
C ALA A 35 3.74 -14.77 -0.13
N ASP A 36 4.06 -13.62 -0.71
CA ASP A 36 4.58 -12.45 0.01
C ASP A 36 3.60 -11.96 1.08
N VAL A 37 2.29 -12.27 0.95
CA VAL A 37 1.28 -11.97 1.98
C VAL A 37 1.64 -12.58 3.34
N GLN A 38 2.29 -13.75 3.38
CA GLN A 38 2.75 -14.36 4.63
C GLN A 38 3.91 -13.56 5.27
N MET A 39 4.76 -12.96 4.42
CA MET A 39 5.83 -12.08 4.89
C MET A 39 5.25 -10.78 5.45
N VAL A 40 4.24 -10.20 4.79
CA VAL A 40 3.51 -9.02 5.31
C VAL A 40 2.86 -9.35 6.65
N LYS A 41 2.21 -10.52 6.78
CA LYS A 41 1.65 -10.98 8.05
C LYS A 41 2.70 -11.06 9.16
N ALA A 42 3.90 -11.54 8.85
CA ALA A 42 5.01 -11.59 9.81
C ALA A 42 5.51 -10.18 10.19
N LEU A 43 5.57 -9.25 9.24
CA LEU A 43 5.93 -7.86 9.51
C LEU A 43 4.92 -7.17 10.44
N LEU A 44 3.62 -7.34 10.19
CA LEU A 44 2.55 -6.81 11.04
C LEU A 44 2.66 -7.34 12.48
N LYS A 45 2.87 -8.65 12.63
CA LYS A 45 3.10 -9.26 13.95
C LYS A 45 4.29 -8.64 14.67
N LYS A 46 5.43 -8.45 13.98
CA LYS A 46 6.64 -7.80 14.55
C LYS A 46 6.40 -6.33 14.87
N ALA A 47 5.54 -5.65 14.12
CA ALA A 47 5.16 -4.27 14.37
C ALA A 47 4.16 -4.12 15.52
N GLY A 48 3.61 -5.21 16.06
CA GLY A 48 2.55 -5.19 17.08
C GLY A 48 1.18 -4.79 16.52
N ILE A 49 0.98 -5.00 15.23
CA ILE A 49 -0.27 -4.67 14.54
C ILE A 49 -1.07 -5.96 14.35
N GLU A 50 -2.19 -6.05 15.06
CA GLU A 50 -3.17 -7.10 14.85
C GLU A 50 -4.01 -6.77 13.61
N ALA A 51 -4.06 -7.71 12.67
CA ALA A 51 -4.88 -7.63 11.47
C ALA A 51 -5.56 -8.98 11.21
N LYS A 52 -6.85 -8.94 10.87
CA LYS A 52 -7.53 -10.11 10.32
C LYS A 52 -6.81 -10.50 9.02
N PHE A 53 -6.63 -11.79 8.79
CA PHE A 53 -6.03 -12.28 7.57
C PHE A 53 -7.06 -13.06 6.76
N ASP A 54 -7.30 -12.59 5.54
CA ASP A 54 -8.12 -13.27 4.54
C ASP A 54 -7.54 -12.99 3.16
N ALA A 55 -6.85 -13.98 2.56
CA ALA A 55 -6.17 -13.83 1.28
C ALA A 55 -7.12 -13.55 0.11
N LEU A 56 -8.39 -13.94 0.24
CA LEU A 56 -9.41 -13.89 -0.81
C LEU A 56 -10.62 -13.03 -0.41
N ILE A 57 -10.48 -12.15 0.58
CA ILE A 57 -11.60 -11.29 0.99
C ILE A 57 -12.19 -10.57 -0.22
N THR A 58 -13.51 -10.53 -0.26
CA THR A 58 -14.27 -9.79 -1.28
C THR A 58 -14.77 -8.46 -0.72
N ASP A 59 -15.34 -7.65 -1.59
CA ASP A 59 -16.03 -6.41 -1.22
C ASP A 59 -17.14 -6.61 -0.18
N ALA A 60 -17.88 -7.72 -0.28
CA ALA A 60 -18.91 -8.10 0.69
C ALA A 60 -18.32 -8.49 2.06
N GLY A 61 -17.06 -8.92 2.11
CA GLY A 61 -16.37 -9.28 3.35
C GLY A 61 -15.85 -8.09 4.14
N LEU A 62 -15.86 -6.87 3.58
CA LEU A 62 -15.51 -5.64 4.28
C LEU A 62 -16.69 -5.19 5.17
N THR A 63 -16.53 -5.27 6.47
CA THR A 63 -17.58 -4.95 7.44
C THR A 63 -17.32 -3.65 8.19
N ASN A 64 -16.35 -3.65 9.09
CA ASN A 64 -16.04 -2.54 9.99
C ASN A 64 -14.55 -2.15 10.00
N GLU A 65 -13.79 -2.64 9.04
CA GLU A 65 -12.38 -2.32 8.88
C GLU A 65 -12.18 -0.80 8.74
N LYS A 66 -11.13 -0.30 9.38
CA LYS A 66 -10.64 1.07 9.19
C LYS A 66 -9.46 1.08 8.23
N THR A 67 -8.71 -0.01 8.17
CA THR A 67 -7.55 -0.17 7.30
C THR A 67 -7.59 -1.49 6.54
N LEU A 68 -7.38 -1.42 5.24
CA LEU A 68 -7.15 -2.56 4.36
C LEU A 68 -5.67 -2.58 3.98
N ILE A 69 -5.00 -3.70 4.24
CA ILE A 69 -3.58 -3.89 3.96
C ILE A 69 -3.47 -4.85 2.78
N LEU A 70 -2.85 -4.41 1.70
CA LEU A 70 -2.69 -5.14 0.46
C LEU A 70 -1.25 -5.63 0.30
N ALA A 71 -1.04 -6.95 0.29
CA ALA A 71 0.21 -7.54 -0.20
C ALA A 71 0.10 -7.68 -1.73
N ILE A 72 0.79 -6.80 -2.47
CA ILE A 72 0.64 -6.67 -3.91
C ILE A 72 1.73 -7.45 -4.63
N GLY A 73 1.33 -8.38 -5.49
CA GLY A 73 2.25 -9.15 -6.32
C GLY A 73 1.59 -10.38 -6.93
N GLY A 74 1.78 -10.58 -8.23
CA GLY A 74 1.22 -11.72 -8.98
C GLY A 74 2.03 -13.01 -8.76
N SER A 75 1.32 -14.13 -8.68
CA SER A 75 1.92 -15.46 -8.63
C SER A 75 1.06 -16.49 -9.35
N SER A 76 1.51 -16.98 -10.50
CA SER A 76 0.81 -18.04 -11.23
C SER A 76 0.59 -19.29 -10.37
N LYS A 77 1.61 -19.65 -9.57
CA LYS A 77 1.50 -20.77 -8.61
C LYS A 77 0.45 -20.47 -7.51
N GLY A 78 0.42 -19.24 -7.01
CA GLY A 78 -0.55 -18.84 -5.98
C GLY A 78 -1.97 -18.80 -6.52
N LEU A 79 -2.17 -18.25 -7.70
CA LEU A 79 -3.46 -18.24 -8.40
C LEU A 79 -3.96 -19.68 -8.65
N GLY A 80 -3.10 -20.56 -9.16
CA GLY A 80 -3.42 -21.97 -9.35
C GLY A 80 -3.76 -22.69 -8.04
N ALA A 81 -3.03 -22.43 -6.98
CA ALA A 81 -3.30 -23.01 -5.64
C ALA A 81 -4.63 -22.51 -5.05
N ALA A 82 -5.02 -21.27 -5.35
CA ALA A 82 -6.29 -20.70 -4.96
C ALA A 82 -7.46 -21.12 -5.89
N GLY A 83 -7.18 -21.79 -6.99
CA GLY A 83 -8.20 -22.21 -7.96
C GLY A 83 -8.83 -21.05 -8.73
N ILE A 84 -8.15 -19.90 -8.86
CA ILE A 84 -8.69 -18.70 -9.52
C ILE A 84 -7.85 -18.30 -10.73
N LYS A 85 -8.51 -17.75 -11.74
CA LYS A 85 -7.86 -17.19 -12.92
C LYS A 85 -7.34 -15.77 -12.65
N THR A 86 -6.40 -15.33 -13.45
CA THR A 86 -5.85 -13.97 -13.36
C THR A 86 -6.93 -12.90 -13.50
N GLU A 87 -7.85 -13.09 -14.44
CA GLU A 87 -8.94 -12.15 -14.73
C GLU A 87 -9.93 -12.05 -13.56
N ASP A 88 -10.25 -13.18 -12.93
CA ASP A 88 -11.13 -13.22 -11.75
C ASP A 88 -10.50 -12.53 -10.55
N GLU A 89 -9.19 -12.72 -10.36
CA GLU A 89 -8.44 -12.05 -9.29
C GLU A 89 -8.31 -10.53 -9.53
N LEU A 90 -8.11 -10.10 -10.79
CA LEU A 90 -8.13 -8.69 -11.15
C LEU A 90 -9.49 -8.07 -10.84
N ALA A 91 -10.58 -8.73 -11.27
CA ALA A 91 -11.94 -8.27 -10.99
C ALA A 91 -12.26 -8.22 -9.48
N ARG A 92 -11.79 -9.23 -8.70
CA ARG A 92 -11.91 -9.22 -7.24
C ARG A 92 -11.17 -8.03 -6.63
N ALA A 93 -9.92 -7.80 -7.05
CA ALA A 93 -9.09 -6.71 -6.55
C ALA A 93 -9.74 -5.33 -6.81
N GLU A 94 -10.23 -5.10 -8.04
CA GLU A 94 -10.91 -3.86 -8.41
C GLU A 94 -12.16 -3.60 -7.57
N LYS A 95 -13.04 -4.61 -7.43
CA LYS A 95 -14.25 -4.51 -6.61
C LYS A 95 -13.94 -4.24 -5.14
N LEU A 96 -12.96 -4.96 -4.58
CA LEU A 96 -12.52 -4.80 -3.20
C LEU A 96 -11.99 -3.39 -2.93
N ILE A 97 -11.09 -2.91 -3.80
CA ILE A 97 -10.49 -1.58 -3.68
C ILE A 97 -11.56 -0.50 -3.81
N LYS A 98 -12.44 -0.62 -4.80
CA LYS A 98 -13.56 0.31 -4.95
C LYS A 98 -14.43 0.35 -3.70
N ALA A 99 -14.83 -0.79 -3.17
CA ALA A 99 -15.64 -0.87 -1.95
C ALA A 99 -14.92 -0.28 -0.74
N ALA A 100 -13.61 -0.49 -0.60
CA ALA A 100 -12.81 0.13 0.45
C ALA A 100 -12.82 1.67 0.34
N LYS A 101 -12.65 2.21 -0.86
CA LYS A 101 -12.72 3.67 -1.09
C LYS A 101 -14.12 4.23 -0.82
N ASP A 102 -15.16 3.57 -1.29
CA ASP A 102 -16.57 3.97 -1.06
C ASP A 102 -16.90 3.99 0.44
N LYS A 103 -16.37 3.06 1.21
CA LYS A 103 -16.49 2.97 2.68
C LYS A 103 -15.48 3.84 3.44
N LYS A 104 -14.63 4.60 2.75
CA LYS A 104 -13.56 5.43 3.35
C LYS A 104 -12.56 4.63 4.19
N ILE A 105 -12.37 3.35 3.87
CA ILE A 105 -11.35 2.50 4.48
C ILE A 105 -10.01 2.92 3.91
N LYS A 106 -9.01 3.20 4.76
CA LYS A 106 -7.65 3.54 4.36
C LYS A 106 -6.92 2.32 3.81
N ILE A 107 -6.11 2.50 2.78
CA ILE A 107 -5.44 1.40 2.09
C ILE A 107 -3.92 1.56 2.21
N ILE A 108 -3.24 0.54 2.77
CA ILE A 108 -1.78 0.42 2.74
C ILE A 108 -1.41 -0.65 1.71
N GLY A 109 -0.61 -0.30 0.72
CA GLY A 109 -0.05 -1.24 -0.24
C GLY A 109 1.39 -1.62 0.10
N LEU A 110 1.69 -2.91 0.13
CA LEU A 110 3.05 -3.42 0.30
C LEU A 110 3.48 -4.24 -0.93
N HIS A 111 4.57 -3.86 -1.56
CA HIS A 111 5.25 -4.68 -2.55
C HIS A 111 6.65 -5.04 -2.03
N ILE A 112 6.78 -6.22 -1.44
CA ILE A 112 7.96 -6.61 -0.68
C ILE A 112 8.79 -7.72 -1.32
N GLY A 113 8.30 -8.32 -2.40
CA GLY A 113 8.99 -9.40 -3.10
C GLY A 113 10.16 -8.94 -3.98
N GLY A 114 10.38 -7.62 -4.09
CA GLY A 114 11.46 -7.04 -4.87
C GLY A 114 11.38 -7.37 -6.37
N GLU A 115 12.54 -7.39 -7.05
CA GLU A 115 12.62 -7.66 -8.49
C GLU A 115 12.02 -9.02 -8.89
N ALA A 116 12.21 -10.04 -8.06
CA ALA A 116 11.67 -11.39 -8.32
C ALA A 116 10.13 -11.44 -8.34
N ARG A 117 9.47 -10.39 -7.87
CA ARG A 117 8.03 -10.25 -7.85
C ARG A 117 7.52 -9.15 -8.79
N ARG A 118 8.34 -8.80 -9.80
CA ARG A 118 8.00 -7.89 -10.89
C ARG A 118 7.83 -8.68 -12.20
N GLY A 119 7.27 -8.05 -13.20
CA GLY A 119 7.01 -8.62 -14.52
C GLY A 119 5.51 -8.59 -14.87
N GLU A 120 5.18 -9.00 -16.09
CA GLU A 120 3.86 -8.79 -16.70
C GLU A 120 2.68 -9.16 -15.80
N LEU A 121 2.73 -10.33 -15.16
CA LEU A 121 1.64 -10.78 -14.28
C LEU A 121 1.53 -9.90 -13.02
N SER A 122 2.65 -9.66 -12.34
CA SER A 122 2.65 -8.85 -11.12
C SER A 122 2.27 -7.41 -11.40
N ASP A 123 2.73 -6.85 -12.50
CA ASP A 123 2.53 -5.45 -12.83
C ASP A 123 1.04 -5.15 -13.18
N LYS A 124 0.29 -6.15 -13.68
CA LYS A 124 -1.18 -6.04 -13.79
C LYS A 124 -1.81 -5.74 -12.41
N PHE A 125 -1.43 -6.47 -11.38
CA PHE A 125 -1.93 -6.27 -10.02
C PHE A 125 -1.41 -5.00 -9.36
N VAL A 126 -0.15 -4.62 -9.63
CA VAL A 126 0.39 -3.32 -9.18
C VAL A 126 -0.41 -2.17 -9.75
N ASN A 127 -0.69 -2.19 -11.06
CA ASN A 127 -1.43 -1.13 -11.75
C ASN A 127 -2.88 -0.99 -11.26
N VAL A 128 -3.50 -2.09 -10.86
CA VAL A 128 -4.86 -2.08 -10.30
C VAL A 128 -4.88 -1.56 -8.87
N ALA A 129 -3.86 -1.85 -8.06
CA ALA A 129 -3.90 -1.58 -6.62
C ALA A 129 -3.14 -0.32 -6.18
N ALA A 130 -1.90 -0.14 -6.65
CA ALA A 130 -1.02 0.91 -6.15
C ALA A 130 -1.61 2.33 -6.29
N PRO A 131 -2.30 2.71 -7.40
CA PRO A 131 -2.85 4.05 -7.57
C PRO A 131 -3.94 4.44 -6.56
N TYR A 132 -4.50 3.49 -5.84
CA TYR A 132 -5.59 3.69 -4.89
C TYR A 132 -5.18 3.57 -3.43
N CYS A 133 -3.90 3.27 -3.17
CA CYS A 133 -3.37 3.23 -1.83
C CYS A 133 -3.26 4.63 -1.22
N ASP A 134 -3.44 4.72 0.08
CA ASP A 134 -3.20 5.94 0.86
C ASP A 134 -1.74 5.98 1.38
N TYR A 135 -1.03 4.86 1.29
CA TYR A 135 0.39 4.72 1.61
C TYR A 135 0.99 3.49 0.92
N LEU A 136 2.22 3.60 0.46
CA LEU A 136 2.97 2.51 -0.18
C LEU A 136 4.28 2.22 0.56
N ILE A 137 4.56 0.93 0.77
CA ILE A 137 5.84 0.43 1.29
C ILE A 137 6.40 -0.55 0.26
N VAL A 138 7.54 -0.23 -0.32
CA VAL A 138 8.09 -0.98 -1.46
C VAL A 138 9.54 -1.34 -1.22
N VAL A 139 9.93 -2.61 -1.39
CA VAL A 139 11.34 -2.99 -1.41
C VAL A 139 12.02 -2.37 -2.63
N LYS A 140 13.16 -1.72 -2.40
CA LYS A 140 13.89 -0.92 -3.38
C LYS A 140 14.09 -1.63 -4.72
N ASP A 141 14.45 -2.90 -4.68
CA ASP A 141 14.70 -3.69 -5.90
C ASP A 141 13.43 -3.93 -6.73
N GLY A 142 12.25 -3.84 -6.15
CA GLY A 142 10.97 -3.91 -6.85
C GLY A 142 10.56 -2.61 -7.54
N ASN A 143 11.33 -1.52 -7.34
CA ASN A 143 11.04 -0.20 -7.91
C ASN A 143 12.20 0.35 -8.76
N LYS A 144 13.04 -0.52 -9.35
CA LYS A 144 14.18 -0.11 -10.17
C LYS A 144 13.77 0.70 -11.41
N ASP A 145 12.64 0.37 -12.01
CA ASP A 145 12.07 1.06 -13.17
C ASP A 145 11.26 2.31 -12.79
N GLY A 146 11.09 2.58 -11.49
CA GLY A 146 10.38 3.75 -10.99
C GLY A 146 8.86 3.66 -11.06
N LEU A 147 8.24 2.52 -11.38
CA LEU A 147 6.79 2.36 -11.50
C LEU A 147 6.06 2.84 -10.25
N PHE A 148 6.49 2.41 -9.07
CA PHE A 148 5.87 2.84 -7.82
C PHE A 148 6.12 4.32 -7.52
N SER A 149 7.32 4.83 -7.80
CA SER A 149 7.66 6.25 -7.60
C SER A 149 6.83 7.14 -8.50
N GLN A 150 6.65 6.78 -9.78
CA GLN A 150 5.82 7.52 -10.72
C GLN A 150 4.34 7.49 -10.28
N THR A 151 3.82 6.32 -9.91
CA THR A 151 2.46 6.17 -9.40
C THR A 151 2.23 7.01 -8.16
N ALA A 152 3.14 6.92 -7.19
CA ALA A 152 3.06 7.65 -5.93
C ALA A 152 3.08 9.17 -6.16
N SER A 153 3.98 9.66 -7.03
CA SER A 153 4.06 11.08 -7.40
C SER A 153 2.79 11.56 -8.10
N ALA A 154 2.30 10.82 -9.08
CA ALA A 154 1.11 11.20 -9.86
C ALA A 154 -0.19 11.23 -9.01
N LYS A 155 -0.24 10.45 -7.92
CA LYS A 155 -1.40 10.33 -7.04
C LYS A 155 -1.21 10.98 -5.67
N ASN A 156 -0.08 11.65 -5.43
CA ASN A 156 0.30 12.24 -4.14
C ASN A 156 0.23 11.21 -2.99
N ILE A 157 0.69 9.98 -3.24
CA ILE A 157 0.72 8.89 -2.26
C ILE A 157 2.08 8.90 -1.55
N PRO A 158 2.14 8.95 -0.22
CA PRO A 158 3.38 8.72 0.52
C PRO A 158 3.97 7.35 0.18
N LEU A 159 5.27 7.29 -0.11
CA LEU A 159 6.00 6.09 -0.49
C LEU A 159 7.26 5.93 0.34
N ASP A 160 7.35 4.84 1.10
CA ASP A 160 8.58 4.40 1.73
C ASP A 160 9.25 3.31 0.89
N THR A 161 10.46 3.61 0.41
CA THR A 161 11.31 2.63 -0.25
C THR A 161 12.26 2.03 0.77
N ILE A 162 12.12 0.73 1.03
CA ILE A 162 12.89 0.01 2.05
C ILE A 162 13.98 -0.87 1.42
N PRO A 163 15.17 -0.98 2.05
CA PRO A 163 16.26 -1.79 1.49
C PRO A 163 15.97 -3.29 1.46
N LYS A 164 15.32 -3.81 2.49
CA LYS A 164 15.00 -5.23 2.68
C LYS A 164 13.63 -5.40 3.30
N ILE A 165 13.03 -6.56 3.14
CA ILE A 165 11.70 -6.91 3.69
C ILE A 165 11.60 -6.57 5.18
N THR A 166 12.62 -6.93 5.97
CA THR A 166 12.63 -6.72 7.42
C THR A 166 12.56 -5.26 7.85
N ASN A 167 12.96 -4.33 6.99
CA ASN A 167 12.84 -2.90 7.24
C ASN A 167 11.41 -2.37 7.12
N GLY A 168 10.45 -3.18 6.69
CA GLY A 168 9.03 -2.82 6.64
C GLY A 168 8.36 -2.69 8.02
N VAL A 169 9.00 -3.16 9.08
CA VAL A 169 8.46 -3.06 10.45
C VAL A 169 8.29 -1.62 10.91
N ASP A 170 9.32 -0.78 10.69
CA ASP A 170 9.33 0.59 11.20
C ASP A 170 8.30 1.50 10.50
N PRO A 171 8.20 1.52 9.15
CA PRO A 171 7.13 2.27 8.48
C PRO A 171 5.73 1.78 8.86
N LEU A 172 5.52 0.48 9.05
CA LEU A 172 4.24 -0.04 9.54
C LEU A 172 3.92 0.46 10.94
N LYS A 173 4.88 0.41 11.90
CA LYS A 173 4.67 0.96 13.24
C LYS A 173 4.28 2.42 13.19
N LYS A 174 5.03 3.22 12.42
CA LYS A 174 4.78 4.66 12.25
C LYS A 174 3.41 4.96 11.66
N ALA A 175 2.92 4.12 10.74
CA ALA A 175 1.63 4.30 10.10
C ALA A 175 0.45 4.14 11.07
N PHE A 176 0.60 3.33 12.13
CA PHE A 176 -0.45 3.02 13.12
C PHE A 176 -0.24 3.73 14.48
N GLN A 177 0.71 4.65 14.59
CA GLN A 177 0.90 5.52 15.75
C GLN A 177 0.05 6.77 15.61
#